data_a2738f48e066e58b865445c47e61a8f2
#
_entry.id   a2738f48e066e58b865445c47e61a8f2
#
_cell.length_a   1.000
_cell.length_b   1.000
_cell.length_c   1.000
_cell.angle_alpha   90.00
_cell.angle_beta   90.00
_cell.angle_gamma   90.00
#
_symmetry.space_group_name_H-M   'P 1'
#
loop_
_entity.id
_entity.type
_entity.pdbx_description
1 polymer ?
#
loop_
_entity_poly.entity_id
_entity_poly.type
_entity_poly.pdbx_seq_one_letter_code
_entity_poly.pdbx_strand_id
1 'polypeptide(L)'
;MAMLWALSVTNDAFAKNTFVVVNAPPGSSIDQVSLEALLTGQRRNWDDGDAAKVVLPSRESSNFDFVAQKLFGTSGQVMQRLWFRLVFSGRANAPDYVNSSRDVIEAVERQNGALGILVSDEVPMVREGLIVVELK
;
A
#
# COMPACT_ATOMS: atom_id res chain seq x y z
N MET A 1 25.52 -14.02 -29.12
CA MET A 1 24.10 -14.28 -29.21
C MET A 1 23.47 -14.54 -27.87
N ALA A 2 24.00 -15.46 -27.12
CA ALA A 2 23.49 -15.77 -25.80
C ALA A 2 23.54 -14.58 -24.85
N MET A 3 24.43 -13.66 -25.10
CA MET A 3 24.63 -12.51 -24.20
C MET A 3 23.44 -11.59 -24.12
N LEU A 4 22.63 -11.51 -25.18
CA LEU A 4 21.47 -10.63 -25.15
C LEU A 4 20.43 -11.06 -24.15
N TRP A 5 20.34 -12.33 -23.90
CA TRP A 5 19.38 -12.87 -22.96
C TRP A 5 19.67 -12.45 -21.52
N ALA A 6 20.95 -12.42 -21.19
CA ALA A 6 21.35 -12.02 -19.84
C ALA A 6 20.92 -10.60 -19.51
N LEU A 7 20.97 -9.72 -20.49
CA LEU A 7 20.57 -8.33 -20.27
C LEU A 7 19.08 -8.20 -19.95
N SER A 8 18.24 -8.92 -20.68
CA SER A 8 16.80 -8.86 -20.44
C SER A 8 16.45 -9.36 -19.05
N VAL A 9 17.06 -10.46 -18.65
CA VAL A 9 16.82 -11.03 -17.33
C VAL A 9 17.26 -10.07 -16.24
N THR A 10 18.39 -9.41 -16.45
CA THR A 10 18.91 -8.47 -15.46
C THR A 10 17.96 -7.30 -15.21
N ASN A 11 17.36 -6.78 -16.27
CA ASN A 11 16.41 -5.68 -16.15
C ASN A 11 15.20 -6.08 -15.32
N ASP A 12 14.68 -7.27 -15.56
CA ASP A 12 13.52 -7.76 -14.82
C ASP A 12 13.82 -7.95 -13.34
N ALA A 13 15.04 -8.35 -13.03
CA ALA A 13 15.46 -8.63 -11.66
C ALA A 13 15.41 -7.39 -10.76
N PHE A 14 15.47 -6.19 -11.35
CA PHE A 14 15.43 -4.94 -10.60
C PHE A 14 14.06 -4.27 -10.58
N ALA A 15 13.07 -4.89 -11.20
CA ALA A 15 11.71 -4.34 -11.20
C ALA A 15 11.13 -4.40 -9.80
N LYS A 16 10.51 -3.30 -9.37
CA LYS A 16 9.82 -3.23 -8.10
C LYS A 16 8.32 -3.24 -8.34
N ASN A 17 7.62 -3.93 -7.45
CA ASN A 17 6.17 -4.03 -7.51
C ASN A 17 5.57 -3.49 -6.23
N THR A 18 4.31 -3.08 -6.30
CA THR A 18 3.57 -2.63 -5.15
C THR A 18 2.61 -3.71 -4.70
N PHE A 19 2.60 -3.96 -3.40
CA PHE A 19 1.74 -4.95 -2.77
C PHE A 19 0.94 -4.29 -1.66
N VAL A 20 -0.30 -4.73 -1.52
CA VAL A 20 -1.15 -4.32 -0.39
C VAL A 20 -1.28 -5.51 0.53
N VAL A 21 -0.95 -5.30 1.80
CA VAL A 21 -1.16 -6.29 2.86
C VAL A 21 -2.44 -5.90 3.58
N VAL A 22 -3.35 -6.85 3.73
CA VAL A 22 -4.71 -6.55 4.16
C VAL A 22 -5.08 -7.43 5.35
N ASN A 23 -5.62 -6.79 6.39
CA ASN A 23 -6.19 -7.43 7.56
C ASN A 23 -7.67 -7.06 7.61
N ALA A 24 -8.41 -7.51 6.61
CA ALA A 24 -9.78 -7.08 6.38
C ALA A 24 -10.78 -7.84 7.27
N PRO A 25 -11.92 -7.20 7.59
CA PRO A 25 -13.04 -7.91 8.19
C PRO A 25 -13.54 -9.00 7.24
N PRO A 26 -14.13 -10.11 7.76
CA PRO A 26 -14.65 -11.15 6.90
C PRO A 26 -15.68 -10.62 5.89
N GLY A 27 -15.61 -11.12 4.67
CA GLY A 27 -16.54 -10.73 3.61
C GLY A 27 -16.26 -9.42 2.92
N SER A 28 -15.13 -8.77 3.23
CA SER A 28 -14.76 -7.50 2.61
C SER A 28 -14.33 -7.70 1.16
N SER A 29 -14.61 -6.68 0.33
CA SER A 29 -14.12 -6.64 -1.05
C SER A 29 -12.64 -6.28 -1.05
N ILE A 30 -11.82 -7.16 -1.62
CA ILE A 30 -10.37 -6.98 -1.65
C ILE A 30 -9.81 -6.86 -3.06
N ASP A 31 -10.65 -6.51 -4.02
CA ASP A 31 -10.19 -6.25 -5.38
C ASP A 31 -9.40 -4.94 -5.44
N GLN A 32 -8.66 -4.75 -6.52
CA GLN A 32 -7.76 -3.60 -6.64
C GLN A 32 -8.49 -2.26 -6.51
N VAL A 33 -9.66 -2.14 -7.14
CA VAL A 33 -10.43 -0.88 -7.12
C VAL A 33 -10.83 -0.53 -5.69
N SER A 34 -11.34 -1.51 -4.94
CA SER A 34 -11.76 -1.29 -3.55
C SER A 34 -10.60 -0.92 -2.66
N LEU A 35 -9.48 -1.62 -2.81
CA LEU A 35 -8.28 -1.36 -2.00
C LEU A 35 -7.70 0.01 -2.32
N GLU A 36 -7.65 0.41 -3.58
CA GLU A 36 -7.16 1.73 -3.95
C GLU A 36 -8.05 2.83 -3.40
N ALA A 37 -9.36 2.62 -3.38
CA ALA A 37 -10.28 3.60 -2.80
C ALA A 37 -9.99 3.83 -1.32
N LEU A 38 -9.68 2.77 -0.58
CA LEU A 38 -9.30 2.89 0.83
C LEU A 38 -7.93 3.54 0.99
N LEU A 39 -6.97 3.15 0.18
CA LEU A 39 -5.60 3.65 0.27
C LEU A 39 -5.46 5.11 -0.14
N THR A 40 -6.37 5.62 -0.94
CA THR A 40 -6.34 7.02 -1.37
C THR A 40 -7.28 7.92 -0.57
N GLY A 41 -7.98 7.34 0.41
CA GLY A 41 -8.91 8.11 1.25
C GLY A 41 -10.26 8.41 0.61
N GLN A 42 -10.55 7.85 -0.56
CA GLN A 42 -11.86 7.99 -1.19
C GLN A 42 -12.94 7.26 -0.41
N ARG A 43 -12.57 6.15 0.20
CA ARG A 43 -13.40 5.43 1.17
C ARG A 43 -12.67 5.35 2.49
N ARG A 44 -13.41 5.44 3.58
CA ARG A 44 -12.80 5.35 4.91
C ARG A 44 -13.20 4.11 5.69
N ASN A 45 -14.19 3.38 5.21
CA ASN A 45 -14.71 2.20 5.90
C ASN A 45 -14.74 1.00 4.98
N TRP A 46 -14.58 -0.18 5.58
CA TRP A 46 -14.83 -1.45 4.92
C TRP A 46 -16.32 -1.63 4.65
N ASP A 47 -16.67 -2.66 3.87
CA ASP A 47 -18.06 -2.94 3.50
C ASP A 47 -18.97 -3.15 4.70
N ASP A 48 -18.43 -3.67 5.80
CA ASP A 48 -19.20 -3.89 7.03
C ASP A 48 -19.35 -2.62 7.89
N GLY A 49 -18.79 -1.52 7.46
CA GLY A 49 -18.84 -0.25 8.18
C GLY A 49 -17.68 0.01 9.13
N ASP A 50 -16.83 -0.98 9.37
CA ASP A 50 -15.65 -0.79 10.22
C ASP A 50 -14.65 0.16 9.56
N ALA A 51 -14.00 0.99 10.37
CA ALA A 51 -13.01 1.93 9.85
C ALA A 51 -11.80 1.17 9.29
N ALA A 52 -11.35 1.60 8.13
CA ALA A 52 -10.10 1.08 7.55
C ALA A 52 -8.93 1.90 8.08
N LYS A 53 -7.92 1.20 8.58
CA LYS A 53 -6.69 1.86 9.05
C LYS A 53 -5.63 1.71 7.99
N VAL A 54 -5.27 2.83 7.36
CA VAL A 54 -4.30 2.84 6.26
C VAL A 54 -2.90 3.00 6.80
N VAL A 55 -1.97 2.19 6.29
CA VAL A 55 -0.55 2.27 6.63
C VAL A 55 0.23 2.59 5.37
N LEU A 56 0.97 3.68 5.39
CA LEU A 56 1.73 4.19 4.25
C LEU A 56 3.21 4.29 4.59
N PRO A 57 4.11 4.21 3.60
CA PRO A 57 5.51 4.54 3.86
C PRO A 57 5.65 6.00 4.23
N SER A 58 6.59 6.30 5.09
CA SER A 58 6.85 7.67 5.53
C SER A 58 7.72 8.41 4.52
N ARG A 59 7.82 9.71 4.71
CA ARG A 59 8.65 10.57 3.85
C ARG A 59 10.13 10.15 3.85
N GLU A 60 10.59 9.57 4.93
CA GLU A 60 11.96 9.08 5.07
C GLU A 60 12.18 7.78 4.29
N SER A 61 11.13 7.11 3.90
CA SER A 61 11.23 5.88 3.11
C SER A 61 11.59 6.22 1.66
N SER A 62 12.51 5.45 1.09
CA SER A 62 12.85 5.59 -0.33
C SER A 62 11.68 5.21 -1.24
N ASN A 63 10.66 4.57 -0.69
CA ASN A 63 9.49 4.12 -1.46
C ASN A 63 8.34 5.12 -1.45
N PHE A 64 8.50 6.24 -0.74
CA PHE A 64 7.41 7.20 -0.56
C PHE A 64 6.88 7.73 -1.90
N ASP A 65 7.79 8.24 -2.74
CA ASP A 65 7.39 8.77 -4.04
C ASP A 65 6.89 7.68 -4.97
N PHE A 66 7.45 6.49 -4.89
CA PHE A 66 7.02 5.36 -5.72
C PHE A 66 5.55 5.02 -5.43
N VAL A 67 5.19 4.97 -4.15
CA VAL A 67 3.81 4.70 -3.74
C VAL A 67 2.89 5.84 -4.17
N ALA A 68 3.34 7.08 -4.04
CA ALA A 68 2.55 8.24 -4.45
C ALA A 68 2.23 8.18 -5.94
N GLN A 69 3.20 7.83 -6.76
CA GLN A 69 2.98 7.66 -8.19
C GLN A 69 1.98 6.55 -8.48
N LYS A 70 2.10 5.45 -7.76
CA LYS A 70 1.23 4.29 -7.98
C LYS A 70 -0.22 4.57 -7.60
N LEU A 71 -0.43 5.22 -6.46
CA LEU A 71 -1.78 5.46 -5.93
C LEU A 71 -2.43 6.71 -6.49
N PHE A 72 -1.67 7.78 -6.65
CA PHE A 72 -2.22 9.10 -6.98
C PHE A 72 -1.72 9.64 -8.31
N GLY A 73 -0.73 8.99 -8.92
CA GLY A 73 -0.14 9.49 -10.15
C GLY A 73 0.64 10.78 -9.98
N THR A 74 1.16 11.04 -8.77
CA THR A 74 1.82 12.29 -8.47
C THR A 74 2.97 12.07 -7.47
N SER A 75 3.62 13.18 -7.05
CA SER A 75 4.74 13.09 -6.12
C SER A 75 4.28 12.80 -4.70
N GLY A 76 5.21 12.34 -3.86
CA GLY A 76 4.93 12.11 -2.44
C GLY A 76 4.49 13.38 -1.72
N GLN A 77 5.06 14.52 -2.08
CA GLN A 77 4.67 15.79 -1.48
C GLN A 77 3.19 16.12 -1.75
N VAL A 78 2.74 15.88 -2.97
CA VAL A 78 1.33 16.11 -3.33
C VAL A 78 0.44 15.07 -2.63
N MET A 79 0.85 13.81 -2.59
CA MET A 79 0.11 12.78 -1.87
C MET A 79 -0.09 13.18 -0.41
N GLN A 80 0.95 13.67 0.23
CA GLN A 80 0.89 14.08 1.63
C GLN A 80 -0.12 15.22 1.83
N ARG A 81 -0.13 16.20 0.92
CA ARG A 81 -1.09 17.30 0.99
C ARG A 81 -2.52 16.83 0.78
N LEU A 82 -2.72 15.89 -0.13
CA LEU A 82 -4.06 15.34 -0.38
C LEU A 82 -4.58 14.60 0.85
N TRP A 83 -3.75 13.77 1.47
CA TRP A 83 -4.14 13.09 2.70
C TRP A 83 -4.41 14.07 3.83
N PHE A 84 -3.57 15.08 3.97
CA PHE A 84 -3.75 16.13 4.98
C PHE A 84 -5.11 16.80 4.83
N ARG A 85 -5.46 17.16 3.60
CA ARG A 85 -6.74 17.79 3.32
C ARG A 85 -7.91 16.89 3.69
N LEU A 86 -7.83 15.62 3.36
CA LEU A 86 -8.88 14.65 3.69
C LEU A 86 -9.07 14.51 5.19
N VAL A 87 -7.97 14.42 5.93
CA VAL A 87 -8.02 14.29 7.39
C VAL A 87 -8.62 15.54 8.03
N PHE A 88 -8.15 16.70 7.63
CA PHE A 88 -8.64 17.97 8.19
C PHE A 88 -10.10 18.22 7.88
N SER A 89 -10.59 17.77 6.73
CA SER A 89 -11.99 17.93 6.37
C SER A 89 -12.89 16.85 6.99
N GLY A 90 -12.33 15.92 7.75
CA GLY A 90 -13.09 14.85 8.38
C GLY A 90 -13.51 13.73 7.43
N ARG A 91 -12.98 13.71 6.22
CA ARG A 91 -13.35 12.70 5.22
C ARG A 91 -12.57 11.40 5.37
N ALA A 92 -11.43 11.44 6.04
CA ALA A 92 -10.59 10.27 6.21
C ALA A 92 -9.94 10.29 7.58
N ASN A 93 -9.60 9.10 8.07
CA ASN A 93 -8.79 8.95 9.27
C ASN A 93 -7.32 9.09 8.88
N ALA A 94 -6.51 9.62 9.80
CA ALA A 94 -5.09 9.80 9.55
C ALA A 94 -4.42 8.44 9.33
N PRO A 95 -3.63 8.29 8.25
CA PRO A 95 -2.87 7.06 8.07
C PRO A 95 -1.70 6.99 9.04
N ASP A 96 -1.23 5.77 9.30
CA ASP A 96 0.02 5.57 10.00
C ASP A 96 1.16 5.59 8.97
N TYR A 97 2.26 6.25 9.30
CA TYR A 97 3.43 6.30 8.44
C TYR A 97 4.56 5.49 9.07
N VAL A 98 5.14 4.58 8.30
CA VAL A 98 6.20 3.70 8.80
C VAL A 98 7.38 3.71 7.83
N ASN A 99 8.56 3.32 8.34
CA ASN A 99 9.80 3.56 7.61
C ASN A 99 10.26 2.42 6.72
N SER A 100 9.69 1.23 6.87
CA SER A 100 10.13 0.08 6.09
C SER A 100 8.96 -0.79 5.69
N SER A 101 9.18 -1.66 4.69
CA SER A 101 8.17 -2.64 4.28
C SER A 101 7.82 -3.60 5.40
N ARG A 102 8.82 -3.98 6.20
CA ARG A 102 8.58 -4.84 7.35
C ARG A 102 7.65 -4.16 8.36
N ASP A 103 7.87 -2.88 8.59
CA ASP A 103 7.03 -2.11 9.51
C ASP A 103 5.60 -1.99 9.00
N VAL A 104 5.40 -1.93 7.69
CA VAL A 104 4.04 -1.95 7.12
C VAL A 104 3.34 -3.26 7.51
N ILE A 105 4.02 -4.38 7.29
CA ILE A 105 3.44 -5.70 7.61
C ILE A 105 3.11 -5.80 9.09
N GLU A 106 4.02 -5.38 9.96
CA GLU A 106 3.81 -5.45 11.40
C GLU A 106 2.65 -4.57 11.86
N ALA A 107 2.54 -3.37 11.29
CA ALA A 107 1.45 -2.47 11.65
C ALA A 107 0.09 -3.04 11.24
N VAL A 108 0.02 -3.67 10.07
CA VAL A 108 -1.21 -4.30 9.58
C VAL A 108 -1.56 -5.51 10.42
N GLU A 109 -0.57 -6.31 10.81
CA GLU A 109 -0.82 -7.49 11.63
C GLU A 109 -1.44 -7.17 12.98
N ARG A 110 -1.05 -6.04 13.56
CA ARG A 110 -1.48 -5.67 14.90
C ARG A 110 -2.88 -5.12 14.98
N GLN A 111 -3.49 -4.77 13.87
CA GLN A 111 -4.76 -4.05 13.91
C GLN A 111 -5.74 -4.61 12.91
N ASN A 112 -6.87 -5.13 13.42
CA ASN A 112 -7.96 -5.58 12.55
C ASN A 112 -8.50 -4.39 11.76
N GLY A 113 -8.76 -4.62 10.48
CA GLY A 113 -9.23 -3.56 9.60
C GLY A 113 -8.12 -2.72 8.99
N ALA A 114 -6.86 -3.03 9.28
CA ALA A 114 -5.73 -2.31 8.69
C ALA A 114 -5.40 -2.84 7.29
N LEU A 115 -4.88 -1.95 6.47
CA LEU A 115 -4.29 -2.31 5.19
C LEU A 115 -3.12 -1.37 4.94
N GLY A 116 -2.08 -1.89 4.30
CA GLY A 116 -0.89 -1.10 4.04
C GLY A 116 -0.32 -1.42 2.68
N ILE A 117 0.36 -0.45 2.10
CA ILE A 117 1.02 -0.61 0.81
C ILE A 117 2.52 -0.62 1.01
N LEU A 118 3.20 -1.52 0.33
CA LEU A 118 4.65 -1.61 0.36
C LEU A 118 5.19 -1.88 -1.03
N VAL A 119 6.48 -1.65 -1.20
CA VAL A 119 7.19 -1.87 -2.45
C VAL A 119 8.20 -2.98 -2.23
N SER A 120 8.20 -3.97 -3.12
CA SER A 120 9.10 -5.11 -3.01
C SER A 120 9.36 -5.70 -4.39
N ASP A 121 10.48 -6.37 -4.56
CA ASP A 121 10.77 -7.12 -5.78
C ASP A 121 10.22 -8.54 -5.73
N GLU A 122 9.72 -8.98 -4.58
CA GLU A 122 9.09 -10.29 -4.45
C GLU A 122 7.86 -10.19 -3.55
N VAL A 123 6.98 -11.19 -3.66
CA VAL A 123 5.75 -11.22 -2.87
C VAL A 123 6.09 -11.26 -1.38
N PRO A 124 5.54 -10.35 -0.56
CA PRO A 124 5.84 -10.35 0.87
C PRO A 124 5.33 -11.62 1.55
N MET A 125 6.09 -12.08 2.55
CA MET A 125 5.64 -13.17 3.40
C MET A 125 4.89 -12.59 4.59
N VAL A 126 3.68 -13.08 4.79
CA VAL A 126 2.82 -12.60 5.87
C VAL A 126 2.27 -13.81 6.64
N ARG A 127 1.83 -13.57 7.87
CA ARG A 127 1.24 -14.63 8.66
C ARG A 127 -0.11 -15.07 8.08
N GLU A 128 -0.54 -16.24 8.48
CA GLU A 128 -1.87 -16.76 8.12
C GLU A 128 -2.95 -15.79 8.59
N GLY A 129 -3.96 -15.60 7.77
CA GLY A 129 -5.05 -14.67 8.05
C GLY A 129 -4.92 -13.32 7.40
N LEU A 130 -3.72 -12.95 6.95
CA LEU A 130 -3.52 -11.75 6.16
C LEU A 130 -3.58 -12.08 4.67
N ILE A 131 -3.96 -11.09 3.87
CA ILE A 131 -4.07 -11.23 2.43
C ILE A 131 -3.07 -10.28 1.77
N VAL A 132 -2.42 -10.74 0.71
CA VAL A 132 -1.50 -9.91 -0.08
C VAL A 132 -2.06 -9.78 -1.48
N VAL A 133 -2.20 -8.57 -1.95
CA VAL A 133 -2.70 -8.27 -3.30
C VAL A 133 -1.65 -7.42 -4.01
N GLU A 134 -1.24 -7.86 -5.19
CA GLU A 134 -0.35 -7.05 -6.01
C GLU A 134 -1.16 -6.02 -6.78
N LEU A 135 -0.76 -4.76 -6.72
CA LEU A 135 -1.39 -3.71 -7.52
C LEU A 135 -0.78 -3.69 -8.92
N LYS A 136 -1.63 -3.74 -9.92
CA LYS A 136 -1.21 -3.71 -11.33
C LYS A 136 -1.10 -2.32 -11.89
#